data_41055cd67097a3ad12410e1aeb4702b6
#
_entry.id   41055cd67097a3ad12410e1aeb4702b6
#
_cell.length_a   1.000
_cell.length_b   1.000
_cell.length_c   1.000
_cell.angle_alpha   90.00
_cell.angle_beta   90.00
_cell.angle_gamma   90.00
#
_symmetry.space_group_name_H-M   'P 1'
#
loop_
_entity.id
_entity.type
_entity.pdbx_description
1 polymer ?
#
loop_
_entity_poly.entity_id
_entity_poly.type
_entity_poly.pdbx_seq_one_letter_code
_entity_poly.pdbx_strand_id
1 'polypeptide(L)'
;MRAGGLALPLDVPFDVFASHAIDDGTLLLLRNLPSTPCASFFDLGCGYGALGLPIAARFPHARALLVDRDVLAVRASAHNASRLGLANVEARPGLGYRDLAPDERFDWIVCNVPARIGERAIGHFLAAGSGRLTATGELRVVVIRDLREVVEAQARLLGLHGLREVAAGRRHSVYSLPPGRRRADESEETYARDEIRIEPLPGRELRLQRPQDADEDPGHRTTLSLLFEALPRAPPGRVLSYRCGYGAVPLAIRARYPGARVVAQDRDLLALAFARRNASALGLGGDDLCLEACLFPSEAAAPGECDLVVGESSAPAGPLVFARELREARDLCAPGGEAVIAITEKQGREWLPHAAERTFAAILARREGACLLRISRPRGGRPGSGS
;
A
#
# COMPACT_ATOMS: atom_id res chain seq x y z
N MET A 1 18.93 -13.63 7.14
CA MET A 1 19.09 -13.98 5.71
C MET A 1 20.53 -14.33 5.38
N ARG A 2 20.80 -15.31 4.53
CA ARG A 2 22.14 -15.54 3.96
C ARG A 2 22.08 -15.36 2.45
N ALA A 3 22.73 -14.34 1.92
CA ALA A 3 22.81 -14.08 0.50
C ALA A 3 24.30 -13.84 0.13
N GLY A 4 24.84 -14.59 -0.84
CA GLY A 4 26.23 -14.45 -1.27
C GLY A 4 27.28 -14.63 -0.17
N GLY A 5 27.00 -15.43 0.87
CA GLY A 5 27.88 -15.64 2.00
C GLY A 5 27.70 -14.65 3.17
N LEU A 6 26.94 -13.58 3.00
CA LEU A 6 26.62 -12.59 4.05
C LEU A 6 25.35 -13.03 4.83
N ALA A 7 25.44 -12.99 6.16
CA ALA A 7 24.28 -13.16 7.03
C ALA A 7 23.72 -11.77 7.37
N LEU A 8 22.58 -11.39 6.79
CA LEU A 8 21.93 -10.10 7.02
C LEU A 8 20.68 -10.32 7.89
N PRO A 9 20.67 -9.92 9.16
CA PRO A 9 19.47 -9.94 9.97
C PRO A 9 18.56 -8.77 9.53
N LEU A 10 17.36 -9.08 9.05
CA LEU A 10 16.35 -8.11 8.67
C LEU A 10 15.19 -8.16 9.64
N ASP A 11 14.72 -7.00 10.08
CA ASP A 11 13.45 -6.88 10.79
C ASP A 11 12.31 -6.86 9.76
N VAL A 12 11.30 -7.68 10.00
CA VAL A 12 10.21 -7.88 9.05
C VAL A 12 8.88 -7.56 9.71
N PRO A 13 8.17 -6.51 9.26
CA PRO A 13 6.81 -6.25 9.72
C PRO A 13 5.85 -7.39 9.35
N PHE A 14 4.84 -7.65 10.18
CA PHE A 14 3.87 -8.72 9.92
C PHE A 14 3.01 -8.47 8.68
N ASP A 15 2.73 -7.22 8.36
CA ASP A 15 1.79 -6.82 7.30
C ASP A 15 2.52 -6.33 6.04
N VAL A 16 3.57 -7.06 5.64
CA VAL A 16 4.29 -6.89 4.37
C VAL A 16 4.39 -8.22 3.63
N PHE A 17 4.60 -8.17 2.32
CA PHE A 17 4.83 -9.38 1.52
C PHE A 17 6.01 -10.20 2.07
N ALA A 18 5.84 -11.54 2.08
CA ALA A 18 6.85 -12.49 2.56
C ALA A 18 7.30 -12.28 4.02
N SER A 19 6.40 -11.85 4.91
CA SER A 19 6.70 -11.55 6.32
C SER A 19 7.17 -12.77 7.14
N HIS A 20 6.86 -13.99 6.74
CA HIS A 20 7.22 -15.21 7.50
C HIS A 20 8.50 -15.88 7.00
N ALA A 21 8.84 -15.73 5.73
CA ALA A 21 10.05 -16.29 5.12
C ALA A 21 10.40 -15.48 3.86
N ILE A 22 11.70 -15.49 3.50
CA ILE A 22 12.11 -14.87 2.24
C ILE A 22 11.53 -15.69 1.09
N ASP A 23 10.91 -14.99 0.15
CA ASP A 23 10.34 -15.60 -1.04
C ASP A 23 11.41 -16.31 -1.90
N ASP A 24 11.06 -17.49 -2.41
CA ASP A 24 11.96 -18.29 -3.27
C ASP A 24 12.35 -17.57 -4.55
N GLY A 25 11.46 -16.72 -5.08
CA GLY A 25 11.74 -15.87 -6.25
C GLY A 25 12.84 -14.86 -5.96
N THR A 26 12.76 -14.17 -4.83
CA THR A 26 13.81 -13.24 -4.36
C THR A 26 15.15 -13.95 -4.23
N LEU A 27 15.19 -15.15 -3.63
CA LEU A 27 16.42 -15.93 -3.52
C LEU A 27 16.95 -16.39 -4.89
N LEU A 28 16.06 -16.76 -5.83
CA LEU A 28 16.43 -17.14 -7.18
C LEU A 28 17.05 -15.95 -7.92
N LEU A 29 16.45 -14.75 -7.82
CA LEU A 29 16.96 -13.55 -8.46
C LEU A 29 18.34 -13.15 -7.88
N LEU A 30 18.51 -13.17 -6.56
CA LEU A 30 19.79 -12.87 -5.90
C LEU A 30 20.95 -13.79 -6.34
N ARG A 31 20.65 -15.04 -6.70
CA ARG A 31 21.65 -16.00 -7.24
C ARG A 31 21.97 -15.75 -8.72
N ASN A 32 21.11 -14.99 -9.41
CA ASN A 32 21.19 -14.74 -10.85
C ASN A 32 21.22 -13.25 -11.16
N LEU A 33 21.94 -12.45 -10.36
CA LEU A 33 22.14 -11.02 -10.62
C LEU A 33 22.89 -10.80 -11.95
N PRO A 34 22.77 -9.62 -12.57
CA PRO A 34 23.59 -9.27 -13.74
C PRO A 34 25.08 -9.44 -13.47
N SER A 35 25.85 -9.72 -14.51
CA SER A 35 27.32 -9.79 -14.45
C SER A 35 28.00 -8.50 -14.91
N THR A 36 27.23 -7.52 -15.39
CA THR A 36 27.72 -6.19 -15.77
C THR A 36 28.16 -5.39 -14.53
N PRO A 37 29.05 -4.41 -14.66
CA PRO A 37 29.40 -3.49 -13.58
C PRO A 37 28.15 -2.81 -13.02
N CYS A 38 28.15 -2.55 -11.69
CA CYS A 38 27.05 -1.92 -10.99
C CYS A 38 27.57 -0.73 -10.20
N ALA A 39 27.39 0.48 -10.72
CA ALA A 39 27.57 1.73 -9.99
C ALA A 39 26.25 2.28 -9.43
N SER A 40 25.11 1.81 -9.98
CA SER A 40 23.78 2.18 -9.51
C SER A 40 22.76 1.07 -9.76
N PHE A 41 21.84 0.87 -8.82
CA PHE A 41 20.72 -0.01 -9.05
C PHE A 41 19.40 0.51 -8.45
N PHE A 42 18.32 0.03 -9.02
CA PHE A 42 16.95 0.34 -8.61
C PHE A 42 16.21 -0.95 -8.24
N ASP A 43 15.72 -1.04 -7.01
CA ASP A 43 14.88 -2.14 -6.53
C ASP A 43 13.42 -1.69 -6.54
N LEU A 44 12.65 -2.20 -7.50
CA LEU A 44 11.25 -1.88 -7.71
C LEU A 44 10.35 -2.83 -6.94
N GLY A 45 9.58 -2.29 -5.98
CA GLY A 45 8.78 -3.09 -5.05
C GLY A 45 9.67 -3.70 -3.97
N CYS A 46 10.43 -2.83 -3.28
CA CYS A 46 11.52 -3.27 -2.40
C CYS A 46 11.06 -4.05 -1.16
N GLY A 47 9.78 -3.93 -0.75
CA GLY A 47 9.29 -4.54 0.47
C GLY A 47 10.08 -4.08 1.69
N TYR A 48 10.48 -5.00 2.56
CA TYR A 48 11.35 -4.73 3.70
C TYR A 48 12.85 -4.75 3.36
N GLY A 49 13.19 -4.75 2.08
CA GLY A 49 14.56 -4.72 1.58
C GLY A 49 15.19 -6.09 1.31
N ALA A 50 14.38 -7.16 1.19
CA ALA A 50 14.86 -8.53 1.01
C ALA A 50 15.71 -8.74 -0.26
N LEU A 51 15.49 -7.95 -1.31
CA LEU A 51 16.27 -7.98 -2.55
C LEU A 51 17.34 -6.91 -2.57
N GLY A 52 16.99 -5.64 -2.36
CA GLY A 52 17.90 -4.51 -2.52
C GLY A 52 19.01 -4.45 -1.47
N LEU A 53 18.73 -4.73 -0.18
CA LEU A 53 19.75 -4.62 0.86
C LEU A 53 20.91 -5.62 0.73
N PRO A 54 20.69 -6.89 0.35
CA PRO A 54 21.79 -7.81 0.03
C PRO A 54 22.63 -7.36 -1.16
N ILE A 55 22.00 -6.74 -2.18
CA ILE A 55 22.74 -6.18 -3.32
C ILE A 55 23.58 -4.99 -2.85
N ALA A 56 22.98 -4.05 -2.09
CA ALA A 56 23.68 -2.88 -1.55
C ALA A 56 24.89 -3.27 -0.65
N ALA A 57 24.71 -4.27 0.20
CA ALA A 57 25.79 -4.78 1.05
C ALA A 57 26.94 -5.44 0.24
N ARG A 58 26.61 -6.11 -0.88
CA ARG A 58 27.60 -6.73 -1.78
C ARG A 58 28.34 -5.70 -2.63
N PHE A 59 27.67 -4.59 -2.98
CA PHE A 59 28.21 -3.53 -3.84
C PHE A 59 28.17 -2.17 -3.09
N PRO A 60 29.04 -1.98 -2.07
CA PRO A 60 28.95 -0.81 -1.18
C PRO A 60 29.25 0.53 -1.88
N HIS A 61 29.84 0.50 -3.07
CA HIS A 61 30.07 1.70 -3.89
C HIS A 61 28.92 2.01 -4.86
N ALA A 62 27.96 1.10 -5.02
CA ALA A 62 26.82 1.30 -5.88
C ALA A 62 25.75 2.15 -5.17
N ARG A 63 25.23 3.17 -5.83
CA ARG A 63 24.03 3.90 -5.35
C ARG A 63 22.82 2.97 -5.46
N ALA A 64 22.16 2.72 -4.37
CA ALA A 64 20.99 1.88 -4.26
C ALA A 64 19.73 2.73 -4.03
N LEU A 65 18.77 2.69 -4.96
CA LEU A 65 17.45 3.29 -4.79
C LEU A 65 16.41 2.18 -4.64
N LEU A 66 15.76 2.13 -3.48
CA LEU A 66 14.71 1.18 -3.13
C LEU A 66 13.37 1.90 -3.11
N VAL A 67 12.42 1.46 -3.92
CA VAL A 67 11.10 2.11 -4.02
C VAL A 67 9.98 1.10 -3.81
N ASP A 68 8.99 1.50 -3.03
CA ASP A 68 7.75 0.75 -2.86
C ASP A 68 6.55 1.69 -2.79
N ARG A 69 5.39 1.21 -3.21
CA ARG A 69 4.14 1.94 -3.07
C ARG A 69 3.61 1.93 -1.62
N ASP A 70 4.03 0.93 -0.82
CA ASP A 70 3.62 0.78 0.57
C ASP A 70 4.60 1.52 1.51
N VAL A 71 4.10 2.54 2.21
CA VAL A 71 4.86 3.33 3.18
C VAL A 71 5.47 2.45 4.28
N LEU A 72 4.79 1.36 4.70
CA LEU A 72 5.33 0.43 5.70
C LEU A 72 6.56 -0.30 5.15
N ALA A 73 6.50 -0.76 3.91
CA ALA A 73 7.61 -1.42 3.23
C ALA A 73 8.84 -0.50 3.13
N VAL A 74 8.62 0.75 2.72
CA VAL A 74 9.70 1.75 2.64
C VAL A 74 10.34 2.02 4.00
N ARG A 75 9.52 2.23 5.04
CA ARG A 75 10.02 2.44 6.41
C ARG A 75 10.81 1.23 6.92
N ALA A 76 10.36 0.03 6.62
CA ALA A 76 11.06 -1.21 6.97
C ALA A 76 12.41 -1.33 6.24
N SER A 77 12.45 -1.02 4.93
CA SER A 77 13.69 -0.99 4.15
C SER A 77 14.68 0.04 4.67
N ALA A 78 14.22 1.27 4.95
CA ALA A 78 15.05 2.34 5.52
C ALA A 78 15.60 1.97 6.91
N HIS A 79 14.75 1.40 7.78
CA HIS A 79 15.16 0.90 9.09
C HIS A 79 16.24 -0.18 8.98
N ASN A 80 16.01 -1.18 8.12
CA ASN A 80 16.96 -2.27 7.91
C ASN A 80 18.27 -1.76 7.30
N ALA A 81 18.25 -0.82 6.35
CA ALA A 81 19.45 -0.20 5.79
C ALA A 81 20.27 0.51 6.88
N SER A 82 19.62 1.33 7.71
CA SER A 82 20.25 2.04 8.83
C SER A 82 20.86 1.06 9.85
N ARG A 83 20.11 0.03 10.23
CA ARG A 83 20.55 -0.99 11.18
C ARG A 83 21.75 -1.80 10.68
N LEU A 84 21.86 -1.99 9.35
CA LEU A 84 22.97 -2.69 8.71
C LEU A 84 24.14 -1.76 8.36
N GLY A 85 24.04 -0.45 8.63
CA GLY A 85 25.08 0.55 8.30
C GLY A 85 25.28 0.77 6.80
N LEU A 86 24.25 0.55 5.97
CA LEU A 86 24.31 0.70 4.52
C LEU A 86 24.07 2.16 4.11
N ALA A 87 25.15 2.96 4.07
CA ALA A 87 25.09 4.39 3.74
C ALA A 87 24.80 4.65 2.25
N ASN A 88 24.91 3.63 1.39
CA ASN A 88 24.67 3.72 -0.05
C ASN A 88 23.21 3.48 -0.45
N VAL A 89 22.28 3.34 0.52
CA VAL A 89 20.86 3.03 0.29
C VAL A 89 19.99 4.25 0.53
N GLU A 90 19.16 4.57 -0.44
CA GLU A 90 18.01 5.47 -0.34
C GLU A 90 16.74 4.63 -0.47
N ALA A 91 15.83 4.70 0.50
CA ALA A 91 14.51 4.08 0.41
C ALA A 91 13.43 5.17 0.44
N ARG A 92 12.53 5.20 -0.57
CA ARG A 92 11.47 6.21 -0.66
C ARG A 92 10.17 5.64 -1.19
N PRO A 93 9.00 6.20 -0.79
CA PRO A 93 7.73 5.83 -1.38
C PRO A 93 7.66 6.28 -2.84
N GLY A 94 7.01 5.47 -3.70
CA GLY A 94 6.84 5.82 -5.11
C GLY A 94 6.00 4.80 -5.88
N LEU A 95 5.41 5.25 -6.97
CA LEU A 95 4.61 4.42 -7.89
C LEU A 95 5.45 3.99 -9.10
N GLY A 96 6.15 2.89 -8.95
CA GLY A 96 6.94 2.34 -10.06
C GLY A 96 8.08 3.29 -10.48
N TYR A 97 8.10 3.63 -11.75
CA TYR A 97 9.11 4.54 -12.35
C TYR A 97 8.64 5.99 -12.42
N ARG A 98 7.39 6.28 -12.03
CA ARG A 98 6.72 7.57 -12.17
C ARG A 98 7.44 8.71 -11.48
N ASP A 99 7.98 8.41 -10.28
CA ASP A 99 8.59 9.42 -9.42
C ASP A 99 10.12 9.54 -9.63
N LEU A 100 10.66 8.89 -10.68
CA LEU A 100 12.04 9.04 -11.10
C LEU A 100 12.21 10.31 -11.97
N ALA A 101 13.36 10.97 -11.81
CA ALA A 101 13.69 12.09 -12.70
C ALA A 101 13.73 11.62 -14.18
N PRO A 102 13.39 12.48 -15.16
CA PRO A 102 13.29 12.09 -16.56
C PRO A 102 14.57 11.48 -17.16
N ASP A 103 15.73 11.89 -16.67
CA ASP A 103 17.07 11.47 -17.09
C ASP A 103 17.72 10.43 -16.15
N GLU A 104 17.04 10.07 -15.04
CA GLU A 104 17.57 9.09 -14.09
C GLU A 104 17.66 7.71 -14.72
N ARG A 105 18.86 7.11 -14.65
CA ARG A 105 19.22 5.81 -15.24
C ARG A 105 19.97 4.97 -14.23
N PHE A 106 19.87 3.64 -14.42
CA PHE A 106 20.49 2.66 -13.54
C PHE A 106 21.24 1.60 -14.34
N ASP A 107 22.33 1.10 -13.76
CA ASP A 107 23.03 -0.04 -14.36
C ASP A 107 22.23 -1.32 -14.16
N TRP A 108 21.62 -1.49 -12.99
CA TRP A 108 20.69 -2.59 -12.76
C TRP A 108 19.34 -2.09 -12.30
N ILE A 109 18.30 -2.73 -12.82
CA ILE A 109 16.97 -2.63 -12.27
C ILE A 109 16.54 -4.04 -11.89
N VAL A 110 16.09 -4.22 -10.65
CA VAL A 110 15.65 -5.52 -10.14
C VAL A 110 14.21 -5.42 -9.62
N CYS A 111 13.44 -6.47 -9.83
CA CYS A 111 12.05 -6.50 -9.37
C CYS A 111 11.59 -7.94 -9.12
N ASN A 112 11.02 -8.20 -7.95
CA ASN A 112 10.16 -9.36 -7.74
C ASN A 112 8.72 -8.95 -8.08
N VAL A 113 8.24 -9.32 -9.25
CA VAL A 113 6.98 -8.82 -9.81
C VAL A 113 5.80 -9.39 -9.02
N PRO A 114 4.90 -8.55 -8.46
CA PRO A 114 3.73 -9.03 -7.75
C PRO A 114 2.81 -9.84 -8.67
N ALA A 115 2.36 -11.01 -8.20
CA ALA A 115 1.58 -11.95 -9.01
C ALA A 115 0.22 -11.39 -9.47
N ARG A 116 -0.36 -10.43 -8.75
CA ARG A 116 -1.70 -9.87 -9.00
C ARG A 116 -1.69 -8.46 -9.62
N ILE A 117 -0.53 -7.98 -10.08
CA ILE A 117 -0.40 -6.61 -10.60
C ILE A 117 -1.09 -6.40 -11.95
N GLY A 118 -1.45 -7.49 -12.65
CA GLY A 118 -2.09 -7.46 -13.96
C GLY A 118 -1.12 -7.38 -15.13
N GLU A 119 -1.57 -7.89 -16.28
CA GLU A 119 -0.73 -8.05 -17.49
C GLU A 119 -0.18 -6.72 -18.01
N ARG A 120 -1.03 -5.67 -18.04
CA ARG A 120 -0.61 -4.33 -18.50
C ARG A 120 0.49 -3.75 -17.63
N ALA A 121 0.41 -3.93 -16.32
CA ALA A 121 1.44 -3.45 -15.39
C ALA A 121 2.75 -4.25 -15.52
N ILE A 122 2.68 -5.56 -15.80
CA ILE A 122 3.87 -6.36 -16.13
C ILE A 122 4.56 -5.80 -17.38
N GLY A 123 3.79 -5.56 -18.45
CA GLY A 123 4.32 -4.96 -19.68
C GLY A 123 4.95 -3.58 -19.43
N HIS A 124 4.30 -2.75 -18.60
CA HIS A 124 4.81 -1.45 -18.19
C HIS A 124 6.14 -1.58 -17.42
N PHE A 125 6.23 -2.48 -16.46
CA PHE A 125 7.46 -2.71 -15.69
C PHE A 125 8.64 -3.09 -16.59
N LEU A 126 8.40 -3.94 -17.58
CA LEU A 126 9.43 -4.33 -18.55
C LEU A 126 9.84 -3.16 -19.45
N ALA A 127 8.87 -2.46 -20.03
CA ALA A 127 9.12 -1.39 -21.01
C ALA A 127 9.74 -0.14 -20.35
N ALA A 128 9.17 0.31 -19.24
CA ALA A 128 9.70 1.46 -18.49
C ALA A 128 11.07 1.15 -17.91
N GLY A 129 11.24 -0.05 -17.31
CA GLY A 129 12.51 -0.47 -16.76
C GLY A 129 13.62 -0.52 -17.81
N SER A 130 13.35 -1.14 -18.97
CA SER A 130 14.30 -1.16 -20.10
C SER A 130 14.69 0.26 -20.54
N GLY A 131 13.73 1.21 -20.55
CA GLY A 131 13.97 2.61 -20.89
C GLY A 131 14.73 3.41 -19.83
N ARG A 132 14.89 2.90 -18.62
CA ARG A 132 15.58 3.53 -17.49
C ARG A 132 16.98 2.95 -17.23
N LEU A 133 17.46 2.05 -18.09
CA LEU A 133 18.80 1.49 -18.00
C LEU A 133 19.86 2.41 -18.61
N THR A 134 21.09 2.35 -18.09
CA THR A 134 22.28 2.86 -18.78
C THR A 134 22.56 2.04 -20.05
N ALA A 135 23.45 2.50 -20.92
CA ALA A 135 23.72 1.83 -22.20
C ALA A 135 24.19 0.36 -22.06
N THR A 136 24.80 0.02 -20.94
CA THR A 136 25.29 -1.33 -20.62
C THR A 136 24.50 -1.98 -19.49
N GLY A 137 23.39 -1.35 -19.07
CA GLY A 137 22.56 -1.79 -17.94
C GLY A 137 21.73 -3.02 -18.27
N GLU A 138 21.13 -3.59 -17.25
CA GLU A 138 20.29 -4.77 -17.36
C GLU A 138 19.11 -4.75 -16.37
N LEU A 139 17.92 -5.04 -16.88
CA LEU A 139 16.74 -5.30 -16.07
C LEU A 139 16.68 -6.80 -15.74
N ARG A 140 16.51 -7.12 -14.46
CA ARG A 140 16.23 -8.47 -13.96
C ARG A 140 14.92 -8.51 -13.23
N VAL A 141 14.00 -9.31 -13.72
CA VAL A 141 12.72 -9.54 -13.04
C VAL A 141 12.55 -11.00 -12.70
N VAL A 142 11.98 -11.28 -11.53
CA VAL A 142 11.52 -12.62 -11.19
C VAL A 142 10.01 -12.62 -11.14
N VAL A 143 9.40 -13.65 -11.70
CA VAL A 143 7.94 -13.86 -11.73
C VAL A 143 7.61 -15.29 -11.29
N ILE A 144 6.40 -15.53 -10.80
CA ILE A 144 5.88 -16.90 -10.65
C ILE A 144 5.75 -17.55 -12.05
N ARG A 145 5.90 -18.86 -12.13
CA ARG A 145 5.88 -19.58 -13.42
C ARG A 145 4.59 -19.41 -14.20
N ASP A 146 3.48 -19.23 -13.52
CA ASP A 146 2.16 -19.02 -14.13
C ASP A 146 2.09 -17.72 -14.96
N LEU A 147 2.99 -16.77 -14.70
CA LEU A 147 3.09 -15.49 -15.44
C LEU A 147 4.10 -15.51 -16.60
N ARG A 148 4.75 -16.64 -16.90
CA ARG A 148 5.77 -16.74 -17.98
C ARG A 148 5.18 -16.32 -19.33
N GLU A 149 4.07 -16.91 -19.70
CA GLU A 149 3.38 -16.62 -20.98
C GLU A 149 2.97 -15.15 -21.07
N VAL A 150 2.52 -14.57 -19.97
CA VAL A 150 2.17 -13.15 -19.87
C VAL A 150 3.38 -12.26 -20.10
N VAL A 151 4.51 -12.53 -19.43
CA VAL A 151 5.77 -11.78 -19.61
C VAL A 151 6.23 -11.80 -21.05
N GLU A 152 6.24 -12.99 -21.68
CA GLU A 152 6.66 -13.17 -23.07
C GLU A 152 5.67 -12.52 -24.06
N ALA A 153 4.36 -12.63 -23.79
CA ALA A 153 3.33 -12.00 -24.61
C ALA A 153 3.42 -10.46 -24.54
N GLN A 154 3.57 -9.90 -23.34
CA GLN A 154 3.74 -8.47 -23.16
C GLN A 154 5.03 -7.95 -23.81
N ALA A 155 6.12 -8.69 -23.70
CA ALA A 155 7.37 -8.30 -24.37
C ALA A 155 7.21 -8.29 -25.90
N ARG A 156 6.55 -9.30 -26.48
CA ARG A 156 6.23 -9.32 -27.93
C ARG A 156 5.33 -8.16 -28.32
N LEU A 157 4.23 -7.96 -27.59
CA LEU A 157 3.26 -6.89 -27.86
C LEU A 157 3.92 -5.51 -27.85
N LEU A 158 4.84 -5.29 -26.92
CA LEU A 158 5.54 -4.03 -26.76
C LEU A 158 6.81 -3.90 -27.59
N GLY A 159 7.17 -4.93 -28.37
CA GLY A 159 8.39 -4.94 -29.19
C GLY A 159 9.67 -4.85 -28.37
N LEU A 160 9.69 -5.46 -27.17
CA LEU A 160 10.87 -5.50 -26.30
C LEU A 160 11.79 -6.62 -26.77
N HIS A 161 12.81 -6.24 -27.53
CA HIS A 161 13.80 -7.20 -28.05
C HIS A 161 14.84 -7.56 -26.99
N GLY A 162 15.27 -8.83 -27.02
CA GLY A 162 16.33 -9.33 -26.12
C GLY A 162 15.83 -9.81 -24.76
N LEU A 163 14.51 -9.91 -24.52
CA LEU A 163 14.01 -10.63 -23.37
C LEU A 163 14.45 -12.09 -23.43
N ARG A 164 15.01 -12.59 -22.34
CA ARG A 164 15.44 -14.00 -22.22
C ARG A 164 15.24 -14.50 -20.79
N GLU A 165 14.81 -15.73 -20.65
CA GLU A 165 14.82 -16.44 -19.38
C GLU A 165 16.27 -16.83 -19.04
N VAL A 166 16.78 -16.40 -17.91
CA VAL A 166 18.17 -16.63 -17.48
C VAL A 166 18.28 -17.65 -16.37
N ALA A 167 17.20 -17.88 -15.64
CA ALA A 167 17.11 -18.95 -14.63
C ALA A 167 15.67 -19.38 -14.43
N ALA A 168 15.48 -20.67 -14.16
CA ALA A 168 14.21 -21.26 -13.78
C ALA A 168 14.36 -22.02 -12.46
N GLY A 169 13.48 -21.74 -11.51
CA GLY A 169 13.29 -22.50 -10.28
C GLY A 169 12.05 -23.38 -10.35
N ARG A 170 11.71 -24.00 -9.21
CA ARG A 170 10.50 -24.84 -9.13
C ARG A 170 9.21 -24.05 -9.40
N ARG A 171 9.10 -22.83 -8.87
CA ARG A 171 7.89 -22.00 -8.92
C ARG A 171 8.11 -20.63 -9.55
N HIS A 172 9.34 -20.26 -9.87
CA HIS A 172 9.70 -18.94 -10.36
C HIS A 172 10.61 -19.02 -11.57
N SER A 173 10.57 -17.98 -12.41
CA SER A 173 11.47 -17.76 -13.53
C SER A 173 12.07 -16.37 -13.46
N VAL A 174 13.35 -16.23 -13.78
CA VAL A 174 14.07 -14.96 -13.84
C VAL A 174 14.30 -14.58 -15.29
N TYR A 175 13.87 -13.39 -15.65
CA TYR A 175 14.06 -12.81 -16.97
C TYR A 175 15.07 -11.68 -16.94
N SER A 176 15.79 -11.55 -18.05
CA SER A 176 16.73 -10.48 -18.34
C SER A 176 16.22 -9.69 -19.54
N LEU A 177 16.33 -8.37 -19.48
CA LEU A 177 16.03 -7.47 -20.59
C LEU A 177 17.11 -6.39 -20.70
N PRO A 178 17.67 -6.15 -21.90
CA PRO A 178 18.66 -5.10 -22.14
C PRO A 178 18.03 -3.71 -22.21
N PRO A 179 18.84 -2.63 -22.31
CA PRO A 179 18.35 -1.28 -22.52
C PRO A 179 17.50 -1.14 -23.77
N GLY A 180 16.38 -0.41 -23.62
CA GLY A 180 15.44 -0.11 -24.68
C GLY A 180 15.21 1.40 -24.84
N ARG A 181 14.58 1.80 -25.96
CA ARG A 181 14.29 3.21 -26.24
C ARG A 181 12.88 3.64 -25.89
N ARG A 182 12.03 2.73 -25.42
CA ARG A 182 10.60 3.00 -25.25
C ARG A 182 10.32 3.73 -23.96
N ARG A 183 9.67 4.90 -24.05
CA ARG A 183 8.94 5.50 -22.93
C ARG A 183 7.66 4.70 -22.76
N ALA A 184 7.47 4.09 -21.60
CA ALA A 184 6.20 3.50 -21.24
C ALA A 184 5.22 4.60 -20.83
N ASP A 185 3.93 4.37 -21.08
CA ASP A 185 2.87 5.21 -20.51
C ASP A 185 2.85 5.00 -18.99
N GLU A 186 3.08 6.07 -18.24
CA GLU A 186 3.07 6.08 -16.78
C GLU A 186 1.68 6.44 -16.22
N SER A 187 0.63 6.24 -17.02
CA SER A 187 -0.74 6.53 -16.59
C SER A 187 -1.24 5.52 -15.56
N GLU A 188 -2.11 5.98 -14.68
CA GLU A 188 -2.80 5.13 -13.69
C GLU A 188 -3.67 4.06 -14.36
N GLU A 189 -4.06 4.27 -15.64
CA GLU A 189 -4.82 3.30 -16.44
C GLU A 189 -4.11 1.95 -16.55
N THR A 190 -2.77 1.94 -16.53
CA THR A 190 -1.94 0.73 -16.49
C THR A 190 -2.29 -0.19 -15.34
N TYR A 191 -2.69 0.38 -14.21
CA TYR A 191 -3.01 -0.34 -12.97
C TYR A 191 -4.52 -0.49 -12.74
N ALA A 192 -5.37 -0.01 -13.63
CA ALA A 192 -6.82 -0.16 -13.47
C ALA A 192 -7.24 -1.62 -13.69
N ARG A 193 -8.08 -2.14 -12.79
CA ARG A 193 -8.66 -3.49 -12.85
C ARG A 193 -10.07 -3.48 -13.40
N ASP A 194 -10.97 -2.85 -12.66
CA ASP A 194 -12.40 -2.82 -12.96
C ASP A 194 -13.07 -1.60 -12.31
N GLU A 195 -14.37 -1.48 -12.53
CA GLU A 195 -15.24 -0.48 -11.90
C GLU A 195 -16.23 -1.18 -10.97
N ILE A 196 -16.45 -0.61 -9.78
CA ILE A 196 -17.54 -1.01 -8.91
C ILE A 196 -18.55 0.11 -8.74
N ARG A 197 -19.77 -0.30 -8.35
CA ARG A 197 -20.85 0.62 -7.99
C ARG A 197 -21.14 0.49 -6.52
N ILE A 198 -21.20 1.61 -5.84
CA ILE A 198 -21.62 1.71 -4.43
C ILE A 198 -22.77 2.69 -4.34
N GLU A 199 -23.67 2.48 -3.40
CA GLU A 199 -24.82 3.35 -3.13
C GLU A 199 -24.74 3.84 -1.67
N PRO A 200 -23.97 4.93 -1.39
CA PRO A 200 -23.81 5.45 -0.04
C PRO A 200 -25.08 6.11 0.54
N LEU A 201 -26.02 6.45 -0.33
CA LEU A 201 -27.33 6.99 -0.03
C LEU A 201 -28.35 6.41 -1.01
N PRO A 202 -29.60 6.15 -0.59
CA PRO A 202 -30.66 5.71 -1.49
C PRO A 202 -30.77 6.60 -2.74
N GLY A 203 -30.68 6.00 -3.92
CA GLY A 203 -30.78 6.68 -5.20
C GLY A 203 -29.51 7.47 -5.63
N ARG A 204 -28.42 7.41 -4.88
CA ARG A 204 -27.15 8.04 -5.25
C ARG A 204 -26.05 7.00 -5.47
N GLU A 205 -25.92 6.54 -6.70
CA GLU A 205 -24.85 5.63 -7.13
C GLU A 205 -23.54 6.39 -7.35
N LEU A 206 -22.43 5.85 -6.86
CA LEU A 206 -21.08 6.26 -7.20
C LEU A 206 -20.39 5.12 -7.94
N ARG A 207 -19.72 5.45 -9.06
CA ARG A 207 -18.91 4.52 -9.85
C ARG A 207 -17.45 4.78 -9.55
N LEU A 208 -16.76 3.76 -9.07
CA LEU A 208 -15.38 3.86 -8.62
C LEU A 208 -14.52 2.86 -9.36
N GLN A 209 -13.42 3.34 -9.92
CA GLN A 209 -12.39 2.45 -10.46
C GLN A 209 -11.55 1.85 -9.34
N ARG A 210 -11.24 0.56 -9.48
CA ARG A 210 -10.37 -0.17 -8.57
C ARG A 210 -9.01 -0.43 -9.21
N PRO A 211 -7.90 -0.30 -8.45
CA PRO A 211 -6.59 -0.71 -8.93
C PRO A 211 -6.45 -2.24 -8.96
N GLN A 212 -5.49 -2.72 -9.74
CA GLN A 212 -4.98 -4.08 -9.61
C GLN A 212 -4.45 -4.28 -8.19
N ASP A 213 -4.56 -5.50 -7.69
CA ASP A 213 -4.11 -5.86 -6.34
C ASP A 213 -4.80 -5.07 -5.20
N ALA A 214 -5.96 -4.46 -5.49
CA ALA A 214 -6.84 -3.99 -4.42
C ALA A 214 -7.40 -5.21 -3.68
N ASP A 215 -7.51 -5.10 -2.36
CA ASP A 215 -8.03 -6.17 -1.51
C ASP A 215 -9.34 -6.72 -2.06
N GLU A 216 -9.31 -8.03 -2.32
CA GLU A 216 -10.47 -8.82 -2.78
C GLU A 216 -11.17 -9.51 -1.61
N ASP A 217 -11.22 -8.89 -0.44
CA ASP A 217 -12.01 -9.47 0.65
C ASP A 217 -13.45 -9.64 0.15
N PRO A 218 -13.97 -10.88 0.07
CA PRO A 218 -15.37 -11.12 -0.28
C PRO A 218 -16.33 -10.34 0.62
N GLY A 219 -15.91 -10.03 1.85
CA GLY A 219 -16.60 -9.18 2.82
C GLY A 219 -16.56 -7.68 2.54
N HIS A 220 -15.73 -7.19 1.61
CA HIS A 220 -15.52 -5.76 1.40
C HIS A 220 -16.83 -4.99 1.11
N ARG A 221 -17.71 -5.53 0.27
CA ARG A 221 -19.02 -4.90 0.00
C ARG A 221 -19.90 -4.85 1.23
N THR A 222 -19.90 -5.92 2.04
CA THR A 222 -20.63 -5.99 3.31
C THR A 222 -20.07 -4.98 4.30
N THR A 223 -18.76 -4.88 4.41
CA THR A 223 -18.06 -3.89 5.24
C THR A 223 -18.41 -2.46 4.84
N LEU A 224 -18.37 -2.13 3.54
CA LEU A 224 -18.78 -0.81 3.05
C LEU A 224 -20.25 -0.49 3.38
N SER A 225 -21.17 -1.45 3.17
CA SER A 225 -22.59 -1.28 3.51
C SER A 225 -22.78 -0.98 4.99
N LEU A 226 -22.11 -1.75 5.86
CA LEU A 226 -22.16 -1.51 7.31
C LEU A 226 -21.62 -0.13 7.70
N LEU A 227 -20.50 0.30 7.11
CA LEU A 227 -19.92 1.61 7.35
C LEU A 227 -20.88 2.73 6.91
N PHE A 228 -21.52 2.60 5.74
CA PHE A 228 -22.46 3.62 5.23
C PHE A 228 -23.73 3.71 6.08
N GLU A 229 -24.26 2.56 6.55
CA GLU A 229 -25.40 2.49 7.45
C GLU A 229 -25.12 3.17 8.81
N ALA A 230 -23.86 3.11 9.28
CA ALA A 230 -23.46 3.65 10.57
C ALA A 230 -23.00 5.12 10.53
N LEU A 231 -22.91 5.74 9.36
CA LEU A 231 -22.55 7.15 9.25
C LEU A 231 -23.59 8.02 10.00
N PRO A 232 -23.15 9.06 10.74
CA PRO A 232 -24.03 9.88 11.57
C PRO A 232 -25.13 10.56 10.73
N ARG A 233 -26.29 10.83 11.34
CA ARG A 233 -27.36 11.60 10.67
C ARG A 233 -26.99 13.07 10.55
N ALA A 234 -26.37 13.64 11.58
CA ALA A 234 -25.90 15.02 11.59
C ALA A 234 -24.58 15.09 10.80
N PRO A 235 -24.42 16.07 9.90
CA PRO A 235 -23.17 16.23 9.14
C PRO A 235 -21.98 16.48 10.07
N PRO A 236 -20.90 15.68 9.99
CA PRO A 236 -19.62 15.97 10.66
C PRO A 236 -18.92 17.12 9.93
N GLY A 237 -18.22 17.99 10.67
CA GLY A 237 -17.43 19.05 10.07
C GLY A 237 -16.05 18.56 9.60
N ARG A 238 -15.36 17.80 10.46
CA ARG A 238 -13.99 17.25 10.18
C ARG A 238 -14.01 15.74 10.31
N VAL A 239 -13.56 15.07 9.26
CA VAL A 239 -13.56 13.62 9.17
C VAL A 239 -12.17 13.12 8.83
N LEU A 240 -11.71 12.11 9.55
CA LEU A 240 -10.60 11.27 9.14
C LEU A 240 -11.14 9.93 8.62
N SER A 241 -10.82 9.60 7.36
CA SER A 241 -11.04 8.27 6.79
C SER A 241 -9.70 7.59 6.63
N TYR A 242 -9.35 6.65 7.51
CA TYR A 242 -8.09 5.93 7.44
C TYR A 242 -8.25 4.57 6.74
N ARG A 243 -7.16 4.07 6.14
CA ARG A 243 -7.16 2.92 5.22
C ARG A 243 -8.23 3.08 4.15
N CYS A 244 -8.20 4.25 3.51
CA CYS A 244 -9.26 4.70 2.63
C CYS A 244 -9.33 3.93 1.30
N GLY A 245 -8.29 3.16 0.98
CA GLY A 245 -8.19 2.41 -0.27
C GLY A 245 -8.34 3.32 -1.48
N TYR A 246 -9.08 2.86 -2.47
CA TYR A 246 -9.40 3.62 -3.69
C TYR A 246 -10.50 4.70 -3.50
N GLY A 247 -10.83 5.02 -2.24
CA GLY A 247 -11.66 6.17 -1.89
C GLY A 247 -13.15 5.87 -1.65
N ALA A 248 -13.58 4.61 -1.50
CA ALA A 248 -15.00 4.28 -1.35
C ALA A 248 -15.66 5.03 -0.16
N VAL A 249 -15.04 4.97 1.02
CA VAL A 249 -15.59 5.59 2.24
C VAL A 249 -15.47 7.12 2.20
N PRO A 250 -14.31 7.75 1.95
CA PRO A 250 -14.21 9.21 1.96
C PRO A 250 -15.06 9.86 0.88
N LEU A 251 -15.21 9.26 -0.30
CA LEU A 251 -16.05 9.80 -1.36
C LEU A 251 -17.55 9.64 -1.07
N ALA A 252 -17.94 8.55 -0.41
CA ALA A 252 -19.29 8.39 0.12
C ALA A 252 -19.63 9.47 1.16
N ILE A 253 -18.68 9.79 2.04
CA ILE A 253 -18.83 10.87 3.04
C ILE A 253 -18.96 12.23 2.35
N ARG A 254 -18.09 12.55 1.40
CA ARG A 254 -18.17 13.79 0.61
C ARG A 254 -19.49 13.90 -0.17
N ALA A 255 -19.97 12.79 -0.72
CA ALA A 255 -21.25 12.74 -1.41
C ALA A 255 -22.44 12.98 -0.47
N ARG A 256 -22.38 12.43 0.76
CA ARG A 256 -23.43 12.54 1.76
C ARG A 256 -23.43 13.89 2.49
N TYR A 257 -22.24 14.43 2.77
CA TYR A 257 -22.04 15.65 3.54
C TYR A 257 -21.13 16.62 2.77
N PRO A 258 -21.66 17.40 1.83
CA PRO A 258 -20.85 18.26 0.96
C PRO A 258 -19.99 19.29 1.70
N GLY A 259 -20.38 19.69 2.91
CA GLY A 259 -19.62 20.62 3.76
C GLY A 259 -18.56 19.98 4.66
N ALA A 260 -18.44 18.64 4.66
CA ALA A 260 -17.44 17.95 5.47
C ALA A 260 -16.04 18.11 4.88
N ARG A 261 -15.06 18.46 5.73
CA ARG A 261 -13.63 18.38 5.39
C ARG A 261 -13.13 16.99 5.71
N VAL A 262 -12.62 16.30 4.71
CA VAL A 262 -12.20 14.90 4.81
C VAL A 262 -10.71 14.79 4.59
N VAL A 263 -10.00 14.25 5.56
CA VAL A 263 -8.65 13.71 5.38
C VAL A 263 -8.80 12.22 5.12
N ALA A 264 -8.34 11.76 3.97
CA ALA A 264 -8.36 10.35 3.60
C ALA A 264 -6.91 9.83 3.59
N GLN A 265 -6.64 8.89 4.47
CA GLN A 265 -5.31 8.35 4.72
C GLN A 265 -5.21 6.90 4.24
N ASP A 266 -4.12 6.58 3.58
CA ASP A 266 -3.71 5.21 3.32
C ASP A 266 -2.18 5.10 3.26
N ARG A 267 -1.65 3.90 3.44
CA ARG A 267 -0.23 3.62 3.28
C ARG A 267 0.13 3.24 1.83
N ASP A 268 -0.86 2.82 1.03
CA ASP A 268 -0.69 2.41 -0.36
C ASP A 268 -0.88 3.59 -1.32
N LEU A 269 0.21 4.04 -1.93
CA LEU A 269 0.19 5.14 -2.90
C LEU A 269 -0.67 4.85 -4.13
N LEU A 270 -0.79 3.59 -4.56
CA LEU A 270 -1.64 3.23 -5.68
C LEU A 270 -3.11 3.39 -5.31
N ALA A 271 -3.48 2.98 -4.10
CA ALA A 271 -4.83 3.18 -3.57
C ALA A 271 -5.19 4.68 -3.54
N LEU A 272 -4.29 5.53 -3.02
CA LEU A 272 -4.48 6.99 -2.99
C LEU A 272 -4.54 7.62 -4.38
N ALA A 273 -3.76 7.13 -5.35
CA ALA A 273 -3.85 7.58 -6.74
C ALA A 273 -5.24 7.31 -7.32
N PHE A 274 -5.79 6.13 -7.05
CA PHE A 274 -7.16 5.79 -7.47
C PHE A 274 -8.23 6.57 -6.69
N ALA A 275 -8.02 6.82 -5.40
CA ALA A 275 -8.92 7.69 -4.63
C ALA A 275 -8.97 9.10 -5.23
N ARG A 276 -7.83 9.67 -5.62
CA ARG A 276 -7.74 10.98 -6.31
C ARG A 276 -8.45 10.94 -7.66
N ARG A 277 -8.20 9.90 -8.47
CA ARG A 277 -8.84 9.71 -9.78
C ARG A 277 -10.36 9.63 -9.66
N ASN A 278 -10.85 8.82 -8.72
CA ASN A 278 -12.27 8.67 -8.45
C ASN A 278 -12.91 9.98 -7.94
N ALA A 279 -12.21 10.70 -7.06
CA ALA A 279 -12.66 12.01 -6.58
C ALA A 279 -12.81 13.01 -7.73
N SER A 280 -11.83 13.06 -8.63
CA SER A 280 -11.85 13.94 -9.81
C SER A 280 -12.98 13.57 -10.77
N ALA A 281 -13.17 12.28 -11.08
CA ALA A 281 -14.22 11.78 -11.96
C ALA A 281 -15.64 12.07 -11.44
N LEU A 282 -15.80 12.11 -10.12
CA LEU A 282 -17.08 12.37 -9.45
C LEU A 282 -17.31 13.85 -9.11
N GLY A 283 -16.33 14.72 -9.32
CA GLY A 283 -16.39 16.11 -8.90
C GLY A 283 -16.43 16.28 -7.36
N LEU A 284 -15.89 15.31 -6.62
CA LEU A 284 -15.88 15.27 -5.15
C LEU A 284 -14.50 15.64 -4.55
N GLY A 285 -13.54 16.01 -5.38
CA GLY A 285 -12.24 16.53 -4.98
C GLY A 285 -12.30 17.98 -4.47
N GLY A 286 -11.16 18.66 -4.55
CA GLY A 286 -10.99 20.06 -4.12
C GLY A 286 -10.41 20.17 -2.71
N ASP A 287 -10.41 21.39 -2.16
CA ASP A 287 -9.76 21.74 -0.89
C ASP A 287 -10.32 21.02 0.35
N ASP A 288 -11.54 20.49 0.23
CA ASP A 288 -12.20 19.76 1.31
C ASP A 288 -11.87 18.24 1.33
N LEU A 289 -11.03 17.74 0.42
CA LEU A 289 -10.54 16.37 0.40
C LEU A 289 -9.01 16.36 0.32
N CYS A 290 -8.37 16.05 1.45
CA CYS A 290 -6.93 15.83 1.52
C CYS A 290 -6.61 14.33 1.47
N LEU A 291 -5.62 13.93 0.68
CA LEU A 291 -5.15 12.54 0.57
C LEU A 291 -3.75 12.43 1.13
N GLU A 292 -3.59 11.67 2.21
CA GLU A 292 -2.34 11.57 2.98
C GLU A 292 -1.75 10.16 2.92
N ALA A 293 -0.47 10.08 2.48
CA ALA A 293 0.30 8.84 2.44
C ALA A 293 1.06 8.65 3.75
N CYS A 294 0.46 7.95 4.70
CA CYS A 294 1.09 7.69 5.99
C CYS A 294 0.63 6.36 6.60
N LEU A 295 1.31 5.92 7.65
CA LEU A 295 1.14 4.58 8.19
C LEU A 295 -0.02 4.49 9.20
N PHE A 296 -0.13 5.49 10.06
CA PHE A 296 -1.09 5.48 11.16
C PHE A 296 -2.02 6.69 11.13
N PRO A 297 -3.26 6.55 11.64
CA PRO A 297 -4.23 7.64 11.71
C PRO A 297 -3.70 8.92 12.38
N SER A 298 -2.87 8.76 13.43
CA SER A 298 -2.26 9.87 14.17
C SER A 298 -1.20 10.68 13.40
N GLU A 299 -0.79 10.21 12.23
CA GLU A 299 0.10 10.95 11.33
C GLU A 299 -0.68 11.90 10.41
N ALA A 300 -2.01 11.67 10.25
CA ALA A 300 -2.88 12.40 9.34
C ALA A 300 -3.79 13.45 10.04
N ALA A 301 -3.97 13.36 11.36
CA ALA A 301 -4.80 14.29 12.13
C ALA A 301 -4.27 14.47 13.56
N ALA A 302 -4.55 15.61 14.16
CA ALA A 302 -4.18 15.91 15.54
C ALA A 302 -5.18 15.32 16.55
N PRO A 303 -4.76 15.04 17.80
CA PRO A 303 -5.65 14.58 18.86
C PRO A 303 -6.82 15.56 19.11
N GLY A 304 -8.03 15.03 19.14
CA GLY A 304 -9.24 15.80 19.41
C GLY A 304 -9.73 16.65 18.25
N GLU A 305 -9.26 16.43 17.04
CA GLU A 305 -9.54 17.24 15.87
C GLU A 305 -10.79 16.78 15.09
N CYS A 306 -11.13 15.49 15.11
CA CYS A 306 -12.13 14.91 14.23
C CYS A 306 -13.50 14.75 14.90
N ASP A 307 -14.57 15.18 14.23
CA ASP A 307 -15.94 14.87 14.64
C ASP A 307 -16.28 13.40 14.36
N LEU A 308 -15.69 12.85 13.28
CA LEU A 308 -15.83 11.46 12.87
C LEU A 308 -14.46 10.89 12.45
N VAL A 309 -14.10 9.74 13.00
CA VAL A 309 -13.02 8.89 12.50
C VAL A 309 -13.64 7.62 11.93
N VAL A 310 -13.34 7.27 10.69
CA VAL A 310 -13.93 6.10 10.04
C VAL A 310 -12.86 5.31 9.28
N GLY A 311 -12.90 3.98 9.34
CA GLY A 311 -11.94 3.14 8.63
C GLY A 311 -12.06 1.67 8.94
N GLU A 312 -11.09 0.92 8.46
CA GLU A 312 -10.99 -0.52 8.63
C GLU A 312 -9.71 -0.89 9.37
N SER A 313 -9.77 -1.84 10.30
CA SER A 313 -8.56 -2.32 10.98
C SER A 313 -7.91 -3.45 10.21
N SER A 314 -6.57 -3.45 10.12
CA SER A 314 -5.80 -4.49 9.44
C SER A 314 -5.74 -5.78 10.26
N ALA A 315 -6.32 -6.86 9.74
CA ALA A 315 -6.18 -8.18 10.36
C ALA A 315 -4.74 -8.74 10.28
N PRO A 316 -4.00 -8.60 9.16
CA PRO A 316 -2.61 -9.08 9.08
C PRO A 316 -1.64 -8.37 10.02
N ALA A 317 -1.91 -7.12 10.41
CA ALA A 317 -1.01 -6.32 11.25
C ALA A 317 -0.89 -6.81 12.72
N GLY A 318 -1.80 -7.67 13.16
CA GLY A 318 -1.76 -8.31 14.47
C GLY A 318 -2.37 -7.49 15.62
N PRO A 319 -2.48 -8.09 16.83
CA PRO A 319 -3.25 -7.52 17.93
C PRO A 319 -2.66 -6.23 18.51
N LEU A 320 -1.36 -6.04 18.47
CA LEU A 320 -0.73 -4.81 18.96
C LEU A 320 -1.05 -3.59 18.10
N VAL A 321 -1.02 -3.77 16.77
CA VAL A 321 -1.41 -2.72 15.83
C VAL A 321 -2.91 -2.44 15.95
N PHE A 322 -3.73 -3.47 16.06
CA PHE A 322 -5.15 -3.34 16.31
C PHE A 322 -5.45 -2.47 17.54
N ALA A 323 -4.84 -2.77 18.70
CA ALA A 323 -5.02 -2.00 19.91
C ALA A 323 -4.54 -0.54 19.74
N ARG A 324 -3.45 -0.32 19.01
CA ARG A 324 -2.96 1.02 18.67
C ARG A 324 -3.96 1.78 17.81
N GLU A 325 -4.49 1.19 16.74
CA GLU A 325 -5.48 1.81 15.85
C GLU A 325 -6.74 2.23 16.63
N LEU A 326 -7.27 1.38 17.52
CA LEU A 326 -8.42 1.73 18.34
C LEU A 326 -8.16 2.93 19.26
N ARG A 327 -6.97 2.97 19.89
CA ARG A 327 -6.57 4.06 20.76
C ARG A 327 -6.43 5.36 19.98
N GLU A 328 -5.69 5.33 18.86
CA GLU A 328 -5.53 6.51 18.02
C GLU A 328 -6.86 7.03 17.50
N ALA A 329 -7.74 6.13 17.02
CA ALA A 329 -9.08 6.53 16.56
C ALA A 329 -9.89 7.25 17.66
N ARG A 330 -9.83 6.75 18.92
CA ARG A 330 -10.46 7.43 20.06
C ARG A 330 -9.84 8.79 20.36
N ASP A 331 -8.51 8.85 20.38
CA ASP A 331 -7.77 10.05 20.79
C ASP A 331 -7.89 11.17 19.75
N LEU A 332 -8.07 10.82 18.48
CA LEU A 332 -8.31 11.76 17.39
C LEU A 332 -9.73 12.36 17.39
N CYS A 333 -10.70 11.69 18.00
CA CYS A 333 -12.06 12.22 18.11
C CYS A 333 -12.10 13.48 18.96
N ALA A 334 -12.82 14.50 18.52
CA ALA A 334 -13.18 15.67 19.30
C ALA A 334 -14.07 15.28 20.50
N PRO A 335 -14.17 16.12 21.54
CA PRO A 335 -15.15 15.90 22.62
C PRO A 335 -16.59 15.79 22.07
N GLY A 336 -17.21 14.63 22.23
CA GLY A 336 -18.52 14.30 21.64
C GLY A 336 -18.47 13.76 20.23
N GLY A 337 -17.29 13.64 19.63
CA GLY A 337 -17.04 12.92 18.38
C GLY A 337 -17.03 11.40 18.56
N GLU A 338 -17.03 10.69 17.45
CA GLU A 338 -17.06 9.22 17.44
C GLU A 338 -16.14 8.64 16.39
N ALA A 339 -15.66 7.41 16.65
CA ALA A 339 -15.02 6.60 15.65
C ALA A 339 -15.90 5.39 15.27
N VAL A 340 -15.98 5.11 13.98
CA VAL A 340 -16.69 3.95 13.40
C VAL A 340 -15.69 3.10 12.66
N ILE A 341 -15.42 1.92 13.17
CA ILE A 341 -14.32 1.06 12.70
C ILE A 341 -14.85 -0.30 12.30
N ALA A 342 -14.59 -0.69 11.06
CA ALA A 342 -14.84 -2.06 10.62
C ALA A 342 -13.68 -2.97 11.05
N ILE A 343 -14.04 -4.12 11.58
CA ILE A 343 -13.12 -5.18 12.04
C ILE A 343 -13.63 -6.54 11.59
N THR A 344 -12.76 -7.52 11.53
CA THR A 344 -13.16 -8.91 11.31
C THR A 344 -13.83 -9.51 12.56
N GLU A 345 -14.65 -10.54 12.38
CA GLU A 345 -15.20 -11.31 13.52
C GLU A 345 -14.11 -11.87 14.43
N LYS A 346 -12.98 -12.29 13.85
CA LYS A 346 -11.82 -12.77 14.60
C LYS A 346 -11.27 -11.68 15.53
N GLN A 347 -11.05 -10.48 15.00
CA GLN A 347 -10.58 -9.34 15.82
C GLN A 347 -11.58 -9.01 16.94
N GLY A 348 -12.88 -9.01 16.62
CA GLY A 348 -13.93 -8.77 17.59
C GLY A 348 -14.01 -9.81 18.70
N ARG A 349 -13.78 -11.08 18.39
CA ARG A 349 -13.85 -12.20 19.33
C ARG A 349 -12.56 -12.38 20.13
N GLU A 350 -11.39 -12.29 19.46
CA GLU A 350 -10.10 -12.68 20.04
C GLU A 350 -9.26 -11.50 20.54
N TRP A 351 -9.34 -10.32 19.90
CA TRP A 351 -8.47 -9.18 20.21
C TRP A 351 -9.16 -8.07 21.00
N LEU A 352 -10.40 -7.74 20.65
CA LEU A 352 -11.16 -6.66 21.31
C LEU A 352 -11.30 -6.87 22.83
N PRO A 353 -11.54 -8.09 23.38
CA PRO A 353 -11.61 -8.30 24.81
C PRO A 353 -10.33 -7.95 25.59
N HIS A 354 -9.19 -7.96 24.91
CA HIS A 354 -7.88 -7.64 25.49
C HIS A 354 -7.42 -6.20 25.21
N ALA A 355 -8.14 -5.45 24.36
CA ALA A 355 -7.82 -4.05 24.14
C ALA A 355 -8.29 -3.18 25.33
N ALA A 356 -7.44 -2.24 25.74
CA ALA A 356 -7.79 -1.29 26.80
C ALA A 356 -9.01 -0.44 26.44
N GLU A 357 -9.19 -0.19 25.15
CA GLU A 357 -10.25 0.62 24.55
C GLU A 357 -11.63 -0.07 24.55
N ARG A 358 -11.73 -1.35 24.92
CA ARG A 358 -12.99 -2.12 24.97
C ARG A 358 -14.09 -1.44 25.78
N THR A 359 -13.73 -0.70 26.83
CA THR A 359 -14.68 -0.01 27.70
C THR A 359 -15.34 1.19 27.02
N PHE A 360 -14.76 1.70 25.94
CA PHE A 360 -15.26 2.81 25.14
C PHE A 360 -15.86 2.34 23.81
N ALA A 361 -15.75 1.04 23.50
CA ALA A 361 -16.16 0.46 22.23
C ALA A 361 -17.47 -0.32 22.38
N ALA A 362 -18.43 -0.05 21.50
CA ALA A 362 -19.65 -0.81 21.35
C ALA A 362 -19.70 -1.48 19.98
N ILE A 363 -20.07 -2.76 19.92
CA ILE A 363 -20.36 -3.44 18.66
C ILE A 363 -21.72 -2.97 18.18
N LEU A 364 -21.76 -2.30 17.04
CA LEU A 364 -22.99 -1.80 16.42
C LEU A 364 -23.71 -2.84 15.58
N ALA A 365 -22.95 -3.63 14.81
CA ALA A 365 -23.48 -4.61 13.88
C ALA A 365 -22.50 -5.74 13.64
N ARG A 366 -23.04 -6.90 13.24
CA ARG A 366 -22.27 -8.05 12.74
C ARG A 366 -22.96 -8.58 11.50
N ARG A 367 -22.22 -8.81 10.43
CA ARG A 367 -22.75 -9.33 9.16
C ARG A 367 -21.60 -10.01 8.38
N GLU A 368 -21.79 -11.28 8.00
CA GLU A 368 -20.91 -12.01 7.07
C GLU A 368 -19.41 -11.88 7.35
N GLY A 369 -18.98 -12.16 8.57
CA GLY A 369 -17.56 -12.13 8.95
C GLY A 369 -17.02 -10.74 9.35
N ALA A 370 -17.80 -9.66 9.14
CA ALA A 370 -17.47 -8.31 9.54
C ALA A 370 -18.19 -7.89 10.81
N CYS A 371 -17.51 -7.13 11.64
CA CYS A 371 -18.07 -6.44 12.80
C CYS A 371 -17.83 -4.95 12.67
N LEU A 372 -18.78 -4.16 13.13
CA LEU A 372 -18.64 -2.71 13.19
C LEU A 372 -18.55 -2.25 14.64
N LEU A 373 -17.51 -1.52 14.96
CA LEU A 373 -17.31 -0.90 16.27
C LEU A 373 -17.65 0.58 16.22
N ARG A 374 -18.27 1.07 17.28
CA ARG A 374 -18.33 2.49 17.61
C ARG A 374 -17.52 2.76 18.86
N ILE A 375 -16.63 3.74 18.80
CA ILE A 375 -15.87 4.24 19.94
C ILE A 375 -16.31 5.71 20.12
N SER A 376 -16.85 6.02 21.30
CA SER A 376 -17.32 7.38 21.59
C SER A 376 -16.34 8.07 22.53
N ARG A 377 -16.02 9.33 22.26
CA ARG A 377 -15.29 10.19 23.19
C ARG A 377 -16.31 11.02 24.00
N PRO A 378 -16.43 10.83 25.33
CA PRO A 378 -17.39 11.59 26.15
C PRO A 378 -17.15 13.10 26.03
N ARG A 379 -18.21 13.88 26.00
CA ARG A 379 -18.12 15.33 26.22
C ARG A 379 -17.58 15.52 27.64
N GLY A 380 -16.38 16.11 27.75
CA GLY A 380 -15.72 16.28 29.05
C GLY A 380 -16.69 16.84 30.09
N GLY A 381 -17.09 16.02 31.06
CA GLY A 381 -17.70 16.49 32.30
C GLY A 381 -16.65 17.33 33.01
N ARG A 382 -16.99 18.54 33.47
CA ARG A 382 -16.17 19.25 34.46
C ARG A 382 -15.87 18.26 35.59
N PRO A 383 -14.64 18.15 36.11
CA PRO A 383 -14.39 17.40 37.31
C PRO A 383 -15.33 18.04 38.39
N GLY A 384 -16.27 17.26 38.89
CA GLY A 384 -17.12 17.70 39.95
C GLY A 384 -16.26 18.23 41.09
N SER A 385 -16.44 19.48 41.45
CA SER A 385 -16.00 20.03 42.71
C SER A 385 -16.70 19.21 43.80
N GLY A 386 -16.05 18.13 44.22
CA GLY A 386 -16.41 17.38 45.41
C GLY A 386 -16.05 18.24 46.59
N SER A 387 -17.06 18.70 47.25
CA SER A 387 -17.02 19.25 48.60
C SER A 387 -16.57 18.23 49.63
#